data_8c5ab6bd8f52d5c4583d20ddd45582f9
#
_entry.id   8c5ab6bd8f52d5c4583d20ddd45582f9
#
_cell.length_a   1.000
_cell.length_b   1.000
_cell.length_c   1.000
_cell.angle_alpha   90.00
_cell.angle_beta   90.00
_cell.angle_gamma   90.00
#
_symmetry.space_group_name_H-M   'P 1'
#
loop_
_entity.id
_entity.type
_entity.pdbx_description
1 polymer ?
#
loop_
_entity_poly.entity_id
_entity_poly.type
_entity_poly.pdbx_seq_one_letter_code
_entity_poly.pdbx_strand_id
1 'polypeptide(L)'
;WRCLRRTKNTASGGLARRPCSLPTFQPVAMPWGQDSLSRRDALERAAPKEADTTSVASDVPPIKQLALRRTSVLRSQWSKMVALDWSQDSQHILTASQDGYMIVWNAEEGYKVQAMKLPVLWVLCCAYSPSGRLVASGGLDNACTLYNMAERKKPYDVPMAKRLLRHKDYISACRFASDHELWTASGDGTVMQWDVQSDQVVSTLDAKQGDVLCLQMSPTDPHTLLTGGTSALVHMWDKRTAGIVRTFEGHRADVNALDFFPDGSAFATACEDSLCRLFDVRTGSELLSLDRPPPRSAATAVAFSSSGRLLFSGYDTHKMCVWDTLRGERISMLHAGHTHMAYLGRSPDGRFVASAGWDGKTIVWGI
;
A
#
# COMPACT_ATOMS: atom_id res chain seq x y z
N TRP A 1 -9.83 -6.09 2.88
CA TRP A 1 -9.87 -5.56 4.24
C TRP A 1 -11.25 -5.77 4.91
N ARG A 2 -12.36 -5.39 4.30
CA ARG A 2 -13.72 -5.65 4.85
C ARG A 2 -13.99 -7.12 5.14
N CYS A 3 -13.47 -8.03 4.34
CA CYS A 3 -13.61 -9.46 4.57
C CYS A 3 -12.84 -9.93 5.81
N LEU A 4 -11.69 -9.34 6.12
CA LEU A 4 -10.88 -9.60 7.30
C LEU A 4 -11.51 -9.02 8.59
N ARG A 5 -12.16 -7.86 8.51
CA ARG A 5 -12.92 -7.28 9.65
C ARG A 5 -14.13 -8.12 10.05
N ARG A 6 -14.83 -8.76 9.09
CA ARG A 6 -15.95 -9.64 9.40
C ARG A 6 -15.52 -10.89 10.19
N THR A 7 -14.32 -11.41 9.95
CA THR A 7 -13.80 -12.56 10.71
C THR A 7 -13.35 -12.20 12.13
N LYS A 8 -12.88 -10.97 12.40
CA LYS A 8 -12.59 -10.50 13.77
C LYS A 8 -13.87 -10.38 14.64
N ASN A 9 -14.98 -9.90 14.06
CA ASN A 9 -16.24 -9.71 14.81
C ASN A 9 -16.99 -11.02 15.12
N THR A 10 -16.65 -12.13 14.47
CA THR A 10 -17.28 -13.45 14.75
C THR A 10 -16.53 -14.26 15.82
N ALA A 11 -15.35 -13.84 16.25
CA ALA A 11 -14.55 -14.55 17.24
C ALA A 11 -14.77 -14.08 18.71
N SER A 12 -15.53 -12.99 18.94
CA SER A 12 -15.90 -12.53 20.28
C SER A 12 -17.34 -12.96 20.62
N GLY A 13 -17.49 -14.23 21.02
CA GLY A 13 -18.74 -14.81 21.48
C GLY A 13 -19.12 -14.33 22.89
N GLY A 14 -20.28 -13.78 23.00
CA GLY A 14 -21.25 -13.94 24.04
C GLY A 14 -20.90 -13.67 25.52
N LEU A 15 -21.28 -12.47 26.00
CA LEU A 15 -21.79 -12.30 27.36
C LEU A 15 -22.90 -11.25 27.33
N ALA A 16 -24.11 -11.70 27.60
CA ALA A 16 -25.30 -10.91 27.71
C ALA A 16 -25.15 -9.85 28.83
N ARG A 17 -25.29 -8.57 28.50
CA ARG A 17 -25.50 -7.50 29.49
C ARG A 17 -26.89 -6.91 29.35
N ARG A 18 -27.57 -6.81 30.51
CA ARG A 18 -28.90 -6.20 30.71
C ARG A 18 -28.88 -4.73 30.33
N PRO A 19 -30.00 -4.14 29.88
CA PRO A 19 -30.07 -2.73 29.51
C PRO A 19 -30.06 -1.83 30.75
N CYS A 20 -29.14 -0.89 30.80
CA CYS A 20 -29.13 0.22 31.76
C CYS A 20 -29.72 1.44 31.09
N SER A 21 -30.75 2.01 31.68
CA SER A 21 -31.46 3.22 31.25
C SER A 21 -30.56 4.45 31.37
N LEU A 22 -30.39 5.19 30.26
CA LEU A 22 -29.72 6.48 30.23
C LEU A 22 -30.69 7.65 30.51
N PRO A 23 -30.27 8.69 31.24
CA PRO A 23 -31.09 9.89 31.45
C PRO A 23 -31.07 10.77 30.18
N THR A 24 -32.25 11.30 29.85
CA THR A 24 -32.49 12.26 28.79
C THR A 24 -31.79 13.59 29.08
N PHE A 25 -30.81 13.95 28.25
CA PHE A 25 -30.29 15.33 28.19
C PHE A 25 -31.06 16.17 27.17
N GLN A 26 -31.61 17.27 27.60
CA GLN A 26 -32.16 18.30 26.70
C GLN A 26 -31.01 19.10 26.07
N PRO A 27 -31.07 19.43 24.77
CA PRO A 27 -30.04 20.24 24.12
C PRO A 27 -30.23 21.73 24.47
N VAL A 28 -29.21 22.31 25.07
CA VAL A 28 -29.06 23.77 25.22
C VAL A 28 -28.55 24.30 23.88
N ALA A 29 -29.36 25.16 23.23
CA ALA A 29 -28.99 25.86 22.03
C ALA A 29 -27.93 26.92 22.31
N MET A 30 -26.73 26.78 21.75
CA MET A 30 -25.71 27.83 21.67
C MET A 30 -25.87 28.60 20.35
N PRO A 31 -25.77 29.93 20.36
CA PRO A 31 -25.87 30.71 19.12
C PRO A 31 -24.58 30.61 18.32
N TRP A 32 -24.61 29.97 17.15
CA TRP A 32 -23.52 29.97 16.20
C TRP A 32 -23.57 31.29 15.40
N GLY A 33 -22.53 32.09 15.56
CA GLY A 33 -22.35 33.33 14.82
C GLY A 33 -22.09 33.11 13.32
N GLN A 34 -22.52 34.09 12.54
CA GLN A 34 -22.54 34.15 11.07
C GLN A 34 -21.15 34.23 10.39
N ASP A 35 -20.02 33.89 11.06
CA ASP A 35 -18.66 34.06 10.51
C ASP A 35 -18.10 32.85 9.80
N SER A 36 -18.83 31.73 9.71
CA SER A 36 -18.31 30.49 9.08
C SER A 36 -18.37 30.49 7.53
N LEU A 37 -19.22 31.33 6.95
CA LEU A 37 -19.37 31.42 5.49
C LEU A 37 -18.23 32.23 4.83
N SER A 38 -17.74 33.28 5.51
CA SER A 38 -16.65 34.12 4.97
C SER A 38 -15.28 33.43 4.94
N ARG A 39 -15.04 32.47 5.82
CA ARG A 39 -13.81 31.66 5.81
C ARG A 39 -13.80 30.59 4.73
N ARG A 40 -14.93 29.98 4.39
CA ARG A 40 -15.05 29.05 3.27
C ARG A 40 -14.80 29.72 1.94
N ASP A 41 -15.42 30.88 1.70
CA ASP A 41 -15.25 31.66 0.47
C ASP A 41 -13.83 32.22 0.31
N ALA A 42 -13.12 32.50 1.42
CA ALA A 42 -11.72 32.91 1.40
C ALA A 42 -10.77 31.75 1.08
N LEU A 43 -11.06 30.54 1.55
CA LEU A 43 -10.30 29.34 1.25
C LEU A 43 -10.51 28.86 -0.21
N GLU A 44 -11.73 28.99 -0.74
CA GLU A 44 -11.99 28.69 -2.17
C GLU A 44 -11.32 29.68 -3.12
N ARG A 45 -11.14 30.95 -2.71
CA ARG A 45 -10.41 31.97 -3.51
C ARG A 45 -8.89 31.84 -3.42
N ALA A 46 -8.37 31.17 -2.39
CA ALA A 46 -6.95 30.92 -2.18
C ALA A 46 -6.48 29.54 -2.68
N ALA A 47 -7.40 28.71 -3.19
CA ALA A 47 -7.02 27.45 -3.83
C ALA A 47 -6.14 27.80 -5.04
N PRO A 48 -4.89 27.26 -5.14
CA PRO A 48 -4.09 27.44 -6.34
C PRO A 48 -4.91 26.90 -7.51
N LYS A 49 -5.04 27.71 -8.58
CA LYS A 49 -5.67 27.26 -9.82
C LYS A 49 -5.05 25.93 -10.20
N GLU A 50 -5.90 24.93 -10.46
CA GLU A 50 -5.47 23.64 -11.00
C GLU A 50 -4.37 23.87 -12.03
N ALA A 51 -3.21 23.25 -11.80
CA ALA A 51 -2.14 23.32 -12.78
C ALA A 51 -2.72 22.72 -14.06
N ASP A 52 -2.85 23.53 -15.10
CA ASP A 52 -3.41 23.09 -16.38
C ASP A 52 -2.44 22.11 -17.05
N THR A 53 -2.53 20.85 -16.62
CA THR A 53 -1.74 19.74 -17.18
C THR A 53 -2.07 19.51 -18.64
N THR A 54 -3.20 20.01 -19.13
CA THR A 54 -3.64 19.84 -20.53
C THR A 54 -2.76 20.61 -21.51
N SER A 55 -2.24 21.77 -21.13
CA SER A 55 -1.33 22.56 -21.97
C SER A 55 0.03 21.86 -22.18
N VAL A 56 0.58 21.25 -21.13
CA VAL A 56 1.84 20.49 -21.22
C VAL A 56 1.64 19.16 -21.93
N ALA A 57 0.45 18.57 -21.81
CA ALA A 57 0.10 17.30 -22.45
C ALA A 57 -0.09 17.44 -23.98
N SER A 58 -0.33 18.65 -24.51
CA SER A 58 -0.55 18.87 -25.95
C SER A 58 0.68 18.52 -26.77
N ASP A 59 1.88 18.81 -26.26
CA ASP A 59 3.14 18.67 -26.98
C ASP A 59 3.70 17.24 -26.96
N VAL A 60 3.16 16.37 -26.10
CA VAL A 60 3.60 14.98 -25.98
C VAL A 60 2.62 14.05 -26.69
N PRO A 61 3.07 13.19 -27.62
CA PRO A 61 2.17 12.30 -28.35
C PRO A 61 1.45 11.33 -27.41
N PRO A 62 0.14 11.05 -27.65
CA PRO A 62 -0.63 10.07 -26.87
C PRO A 62 -0.06 8.66 -27.05
N ILE A 63 -0.08 7.89 -25.99
CA ILE A 63 0.27 6.46 -26.04
C ILE A 63 -0.91 5.71 -26.68
N LYS A 64 -0.79 5.37 -27.96
CA LYS A 64 -1.88 4.74 -28.72
C LYS A 64 -2.10 3.27 -28.35
N GLN A 65 -1.04 2.55 -27.98
CA GLN A 65 -1.10 1.13 -27.66
C GLN A 65 0.04 0.74 -26.73
N LEU A 66 -0.28 0.00 -25.68
CA LEU A 66 0.70 -0.56 -24.76
C LEU A 66 0.77 -2.07 -24.97
N ALA A 67 1.95 -2.57 -25.34
CA ALA A 67 2.18 -3.98 -25.59
C ALA A 67 2.69 -4.69 -24.33
N LEU A 68 1.95 -4.64 -23.22
CA LEU A 68 2.25 -5.45 -22.04
C LEU A 68 2.09 -6.93 -22.35
N ARG A 69 3.15 -7.71 -22.12
CA ARG A 69 3.18 -9.17 -22.34
C ARG A 69 3.33 -9.87 -21.01
N ARG A 70 2.59 -10.96 -20.82
CA ARG A 70 2.84 -11.88 -19.70
C ARG A 70 4.17 -12.57 -19.95
N THR A 71 5.14 -12.32 -19.08
CA THR A 71 6.47 -12.94 -19.15
C THR A 71 6.46 -14.27 -18.41
N SER A 72 5.97 -14.27 -17.18
CA SER A 72 5.87 -15.50 -16.39
C SER A 72 4.61 -15.51 -15.52
N VAL A 73 4.21 -16.74 -15.13
CA VAL A 73 3.07 -16.97 -14.21
C VAL A 73 3.53 -17.89 -13.09
N LEU A 74 3.68 -17.35 -11.90
CA LEU A 74 4.12 -18.05 -10.72
C LEU A 74 2.92 -18.75 -10.06
N ARG A 75 2.93 -20.10 -10.09
CA ARG A 75 1.81 -20.92 -9.61
C ARG A 75 2.30 -21.98 -8.65
N SER A 76 2.17 -21.78 -7.37
CA SER A 76 2.41 -22.85 -6.41
C SER A 76 1.96 -22.57 -5.00
N GLN A 77 1.25 -21.46 -4.81
CA GLN A 77 0.60 -21.20 -3.56
C GLN A 77 -0.88 -21.58 -3.68
N TRP A 78 -1.36 -22.33 -2.70
CA TRP A 78 -2.71 -22.93 -2.72
C TRP A 78 -3.77 -22.03 -2.15
N SER A 79 -3.37 -20.84 -1.68
CA SER A 79 -4.25 -19.88 -1.01
C SER A 79 -4.04 -18.48 -1.56
N LYS A 80 -4.77 -17.52 -0.98
CA LYS A 80 -4.77 -16.12 -1.39
C LYS A 80 -3.37 -15.51 -1.24
N MET A 81 -2.87 -14.95 -2.33
CA MET A 81 -1.70 -14.06 -2.31
C MET A 81 -2.13 -12.72 -1.75
N VAL A 82 -1.38 -12.20 -0.78
CA VAL A 82 -1.75 -10.98 -0.06
C VAL A 82 -0.70 -9.88 -0.17
N ALA A 83 0.55 -10.24 -0.39
CA ALA A 83 1.63 -9.28 -0.55
C ALA A 83 2.69 -9.79 -1.52
N LEU A 84 3.42 -8.85 -2.08
CA LEU A 84 4.51 -9.05 -3.02
C LEU A 84 5.55 -7.95 -2.83
N ASP A 85 6.81 -8.30 -2.97
CA ASP A 85 7.90 -7.34 -3.05
C ASP A 85 8.99 -7.81 -4.00
N TRP A 86 9.73 -6.87 -4.60
CA TRP A 86 10.83 -7.15 -5.50
C TRP A 86 12.17 -7.04 -4.76
N SER A 87 13.10 -7.92 -5.12
CA SER A 87 14.50 -7.73 -4.73
C SER A 87 15.10 -6.55 -5.49
N GLN A 88 16.08 -5.89 -4.88
CA GLN A 88 16.72 -4.70 -5.46
C GLN A 88 17.45 -5.00 -6.79
N ASP A 89 17.87 -6.24 -7.02
CA ASP A 89 18.50 -6.70 -8.25
C ASP A 89 17.48 -6.95 -9.39
N SER A 90 16.19 -6.82 -9.12
CA SER A 90 15.08 -7.09 -10.05
C SER A 90 14.99 -8.55 -10.54
N GLN A 91 15.78 -9.47 -9.97
CA GLN A 91 15.80 -10.88 -10.39
C GLN A 91 14.83 -11.75 -9.61
N HIS A 92 14.46 -11.32 -8.40
CA HIS A 92 13.63 -12.12 -7.50
C HIS A 92 12.36 -11.40 -7.08
N ILE A 93 11.32 -12.18 -6.90
CA ILE A 93 10.05 -11.74 -6.35
C ILE A 93 9.78 -12.51 -5.06
N LEU A 94 9.50 -11.79 -3.99
CA LEU A 94 8.99 -12.33 -2.74
C LEU A 94 7.47 -12.28 -2.75
N THR A 95 6.83 -13.38 -2.44
CA THR A 95 5.37 -13.45 -2.34
C THR A 95 4.96 -14.03 -1.00
N ALA A 96 3.92 -13.48 -0.39
CA ALA A 96 3.35 -13.98 0.84
C ALA A 96 1.90 -14.43 0.61
N SER A 97 1.56 -15.61 1.15
CA SER A 97 0.24 -16.24 0.97
C SER A 97 -0.37 -16.66 2.31
N GLN A 98 -1.69 -16.73 2.34
CA GLN A 98 -2.46 -17.21 3.48
C GLN A 98 -2.37 -18.73 3.72
N ASP A 99 -1.56 -19.46 2.96
CA ASP A 99 -1.19 -20.84 3.26
C ASP A 99 -0.07 -20.95 4.30
N GLY A 100 0.45 -19.81 4.78
CA GLY A 100 1.52 -19.73 5.76
C GLY A 100 2.90 -19.88 5.16
N TYR A 101 3.08 -19.55 3.89
CA TYR A 101 4.38 -19.55 3.24
C TYR A 101 4.70 -18.19 2.61
N MET A 102 5.95 -17.79 2.74
CA MET A 102 6.59 -16.84 1.83
C MET A 102 7.49 -17.60 0.86
N ILE A 103 7.46 -17.20 -0.41
CA ILE A 103 8.23 -17.84 -1.46
C ILE A 103 9.00 -16.80 -2.24
N VAL A 104 10.27 -17.08 -2.46
CA VAL A 104 11.14 -16.33 -3.37
C VAL A 104 11.15 -17.04 -4.72
N TRP A 105 10.92 -16.27 -5.75
CA TRP A 105 10.86 -16.73 -7.15
C TRP A 105 11.93 -16.06 -7.97
N ASN A 106 12.45 -16.77 -8.96
CA ASN A 106 13.11 -16.13 -10.09
C ASN A 106 12.03 -15.48 -10.97
N ALA A 107 12.15 -14.19 -11.24
CA ALA A 107 11.11 -13.40 -11.92
C ALA A 107 10.98 -13.76 -13.42
N GLU A 108 12.09 -14.04 -14.08
CA GLU A 108 12.10 -14.34 -15.52
C GLU A 108 11.71 -15.79 -15.80
N GLU A 109 12.34 -16.73 -15.10
CA GLU A 109 12.16 -18.16 -15.36
C GLU A 109 10.96 -18.77 -14.61
N GLY A 110 10.47 -18.08 -13.56
CA GLY A 110 9.26 -18.46 -12.83
C GLY A 110 9.41 -19.67 -11.90
N TYR A 111 10.63 -20.13 -11.61
CA TYR A 111 10.83 -21.20 -10.64
C TYR A 111 11.03 -20.68 -9.21
N LYS A 112 10.75 -21.56 -8.24
CA LYS A 112 10.97 -21.29 -6.81
C LYS A 112 12.45 -21.37 -6.47
N VAL A 113 12.96 -20.31 -5.88
CA VAL A 113 14.33 -20.27 -5.35
C VAL A 113 14.36 -20.71 -3.90
N GLN A 114 13.44 -20.18 -3.10
CA GLN A 114 13.35 -20.47 -1.66
C GLN A 114 11.89 -20.44 -1.19
N ALA A 115 11.61 -21.13 -0.09
CA ALA A 115 10.33 -21.07 0.61
C ALA A 115 10.57 -21.00 2.11
N MET A 116 9.81 -20.16 2.80
CA MET A 116 9.87 -19.97 4.24
C MET A 116 8.50 -20.28 4.84
N LYS A 117 8.49 -21.13 5.84
CA LYS A 117 7.26 -21.36 6.62
C LYS A 117 7.08 -20.24 7.62
N LEU A 118 5.91 -19.64 7.62
CA LEU A 118 5.55 -18.55 8.49
C LEU A 118 4.99 -19.08 9.84
N PRO A 119 5.17 -18.36 10.94
CA PRO A 119 4.62 -18.77 12.24
C PRO A 119 3.09 -18.72 12.28
N VAL A 120 2.49 -17.90 11.42
CA VAL A 120 1.03 -17.70 11.31
C VAL A 120 0.56 -17.75 9.86
N LEU A 121 -0.67 -18.17 9.64
CA LEU A 121 -1.29 -18.26 8.32
C LEU A 121 -1.71 -16.89 7.77
N TRP A 122 -2.12 -15.97 8.64
CA TRP A 122 -2.69 -14.67 8.26
C TRP A 122 -1.62 -13.60 8.14
N VAL A 123 -0.78 -13.72 7.11
CA VAL A 123 0.20 -12.70 6.72
C VAL A 123 -0.48 -11.65 5.87
N LEU A 124 -0.12 -10.39 6.02
CA LEU A 124 -0.70 -9.25 5.31
C LEU A 124 0.32 -8.46 4.49
N CYS A 125 1.59 -8.50 4.90
CA CYS A 125 2.66 -7.79 4.20
C CYS A 125 3.96 -8.58 4.20
N CYS A 126 4.81 -8.27 3.22
CA CYS A 126 6.19 -8.74 3.14
C CYS A 126 7.08 -7.64 2.55
N ALA A 127 8.38 -7.69 2.86
CA ALA A 127 9.36 -6.76 2.31
C ALA A 127 10.75 -7.42 2.20
N TYR A 128 11.50 -7.01 1.17
CA TYR A 128 12.93 -7.28 1.02
C TYR A 128 13.76 -6.16 1.63
N SER A 129 14.88 -6.52 2.27
CA SER A 129 15.92 -5.53 2.57
C SER A 129 16.68 -5.15 1.29
N PRO A 130 17.28 -3.94 1.23
CA PRO A 130 18.01 -3.49 0.05
C PRO A 130 19.16 -4.41 -0.37
N SER A 131 19.85 -5.04 0.57
CA SER A 131 20.90 -6.02 0.25
C SER A 131 20.38 -7.40 -0.18
N GLY A 132 19.08 -7.66 -0.02
CA GLY A 132 18.48 -8.98 -0.24
C GLY A 132 18.82 -10.02 0.85
N ARG A 133 19.54 -9.63 1.92
CA ARG A 133 19.92 -10.54 3.01
C ARG A 133 18.80 -10.85 3.98
N LEU A 134 17.90 -9.91 4.17
CA LEU A 134 16.78 -10.03 5.08
C LEU A 134 15.46 -9.94 4.32
N VAL A 135 14.48 -10.67 4.81
CA VAL A 135 13.08 -10.47 4.44
C VAL A 135 12.23 -10.35 5.70
N ALA A 136 11.19 -9.52 5.62
CA ALA A 136 10.25 -9.29 6.69
C ALA A 136 8.86 -9.80 6.32
N SER A 137 8.09 -10.25 7.30
CA SER A 137 6.65 -10.53 7.18
C SER A 137 5.89 -9.97 8.37
N GLY A 138 4.70 -9.44 8.14
CA GLY A 138 3.79 -8.97 9.17
C GLY A 138 2.37 -9.46 8.91
N GLY A 139 1.57 -9.60 9.96
CA GLY A 139 0.22 -10.12 9.84
C GLY A 139 -0.64 -9.93 11.08
N LEU A 140 -1.65 -10.81 11.23
CA LEU A 140 -2.65 -10.74 12.31
C LEU A 140 -2.13 -11.14 13.69
N ASP A 141 -0.88 -11.58 13.81
CA ASP A 141 -0.24 -11.92 15.07
C ASP A 141 0.43 -10.72 15.75
N ASN A 142 0.25 -9.51 15.20
CA ASN A 142 0.78 -8.25 15.72
C ASN A 142 2.33 -8.22 15.77
N ALA A 143 2.98 -9.14 15.06
CA ALA A 143 4.42 -9.31 15.04
C ALA A 143 5.00 -9.10 13.64
N CYS A 144 6.14 -8.42 13.57
CA CYS A 144 6.96 -8.45 12.37
C CYS A 144 8.06 -9.50 12.54
N THR A 145 8.08 -10.48 11.66
CA THR A 145 9.05 -11.59 11.69
C THR A 145 10.10 -11.38 10.61
N LEU A 146 11.37 -11.49 10.99
CA LEU A 146 12.52 -11.34 10.10
C LEU A 146 13.14 -12.71 9.81
N TYR A 147 13.59 -12.90 8.58
CA TYR A 147 14.29 -14.10 8.12
C TYR A 147 15.63 -13.69 7.49
N ASN A 148 16.69 -14.42 7.85
CA ASN A 148 18.02 -14.22 7.28
C ASN A 148 18.22 -15.16 6.07
N MET A 149 18.24 -14.60 4.88
CA MET A 149 18.36 -15.34 3.62
C MET A 149 19.74 -15.97 3.43
N ALA A 150 20.76 -15.47 4.11
CA ALA A 150 22.13 -16.01 4.05
C ALA A 150 22.31 -17.29 4.91
N GLU A 151 21.51 -17.49 5.95
CA GLU A 151 21.63 -18.62 6.90
C GLU A 151 20.83 -19.86 6.50
N ARG A 152 20.44 -19.97 5.25
CA ARG A 152 19.68 -21.12 4.76
C ARG A 152 20.44 -22.45 4.94
N LYS A 153 19.81 -23.40 5.63
CA LYS A 153 20.32 -24.78 5.75
C LYS A 153 19.93 -25.64 4.54
N LYS A 154 18.76 -25.35 3.95
CA LYS A 154 18.20 -26.03 2.75
C LYS A 154 17.40 -25.01 1.94
N PRO A 155 17.12 -25.25 0.65
CA PRO A 155 16.32 -24.32 -0.18
C PRO A 155 14.94 -23.97 0.37
N TYR A 156 14.40 -24.83 1.23
CA TYR A 156 13.03 -24.67 1.77
C TYR A 156 13.01 -24.53 3.30
N ASP A 157 14.14 -24.22 3.94
CA ASP A 157 14.28 -24.11 5.37
C ASP A 157 15.15 -22.89 5.73
N VAL A 158 14.55 -21.71 5.60
CA VAL A 158 15.17 -20.47 6.05
C VAL A 158 14.72 -20.23 7.47
N PRO A 159 15.65 -20.21 8.45
CA PRO A 159 15.27 -20.02 9.84
C PRO A 159 14.74 -18.61 10.10
N MET A 160 13.77 -18.52 10.99
CA MET A 160 13.35 -17.26 11.56
C MET A 160 14.51 -16.66 12.35
N ALA A 161 14.93 -15.45 11.99
CA ALA A 161 16.02 -14.75 12.66
C ALA A 161 15.53 -14.02 13.92
N LYS A 162 14.46 -13.24 13.78
CA LYS A 162 13.97 -12.34 14.84
C LYS A 162 12.46 -12.17 14.75
N ARG A 163 11.86 -11.76 15.87
CA ARG A 163 10.44 -11.42 15.97
C ARG A 163 10.25 -10.12 16.74
N LEU A 164 9.79 -9.08 16.06
CA LEU A 164 9.60 -7.75 16.59
C LEU A 164 8.17 -7.62 17.14
N LEU A 165 8.02 -7.42 18.44
CA LEU A 165 6.76 -7.45 19.17
C LEU A 165 6.56 -6.12 19.92
N ARG A 166 5.77 -5.19 19.38
CA ARG A 166 5.39 -3.94 20.06
C ARG A 166 4.01 -3.44 19.63
N HIS A 167 3.61 -3.74 18.38
CA HIS A 167 2.29 -3.37 17.90
C HIS A 167 1.18 -4.06 18.70
N LYS A 168 0.08 -3.34 18.90
CA LYS A 168 -1.10 -3.82 19.66
C LYS A 168 -2.15 -4.47 18.78
N ASP A 169 -2.07 -4.27 17.46
CA ASP A 169 -2.95 -4.87 16.47
C ASP A 169 -2.12 -5.33 15.26
N TYR A 170 -2.81 -5.90 14.25
CA TYR A 170 -2.20 -6.47 13.06
C TYR A 170 -1.24 -5.52 12.36
N ILE A 171 -0.22 -6.08 11.71
CA ILE A 171 0.71 -5.33 10.86
C ILE A 171 0.20 -5.39 9.42
N SER A 172 -0.10 -4.23 8.88
CA SER A 172 -0.68 -4.02 7.54
C SER A 172 0.36 -3.87 6.45
N ALA A 173 1.46 -3.17 6.76
CA ALA A 173 2.53 -2.91 5.82
C ALA A 173 3.89 -2.91 6.52
N CYS A 174 4.93 -3.29 5.80
CA CYS A 174 6.32 -3.18 6.22
C CYS A 174 7.19 -2.74 5.04
N ARG A 175 8.25 -1.94 5.34
CA ARG A 175 9.22 -1.47 4.35
C ARG A 175 10.59 -1.30 5.00
N PHE A 176 11.63 -1.80 4.35
CA PHE A 176 13.01 -1.52 4.74
C PHE A 176 13.46 -0.17 4.15
N ALA A 177 14.01 0.70 4.99
CA ALA A 177 14.73 1.89 4.53
C ALA A 177 16.22 1.55 4.28
N SER A 178 16.75 0.64 5.07
CA SER A 178 18.10 0.07 4.93
C SER A 178 18.10 -1.34 5.52
N ASP A 179 19.25 -2.03 5.46
CA ASP A 179 19.37 -3.35 6.11
C ASP A 179 19.24 -3.29 7.65
N HIS A 180 19.40 -2.09 8.22
CA HIS A 180 19.31 -1.87 9.66
C HIS A 180 18.02 -1.16 10.10
N GLU A 181 17.29 -0.59 9.16
CA GLU A 181 16.11 0.21 9.45
C GLU A 181 14.88 -0.38 8.76
N LEU A 182 13.89 -0.77 9.58
CA LEU A 182 12.60 -1.28 9.13
C LEU A 182 11.47 -0.41 9.65
N TRP A 183 10.47 -0.14 8.80
CA TRP A 183 9.25 0.55 9.16
C TRP A 183 8.07 -0.40 9.05
N THR A 184 7.18 -0.37 10.05
CA THR A 184 5.96 -1.18 10.09
C THR A 184 4.76 -0.30 10.39
N ALA A 185 3.66 -0.52 9.65
CA ALA A 185 2.37 0.12 9.88
C ALA A 185 1.39 -0.89 10.45
N SER A 186 0.47 -0.43 11.29
CA SER A 186 -0.43 -1.31 12.04
C SER A 186 -1.87 -0.79 12.11
N GLY A 187 -2.79 -1.73 12.33
CA GLY A 187 -4.18 -1.47 12.69
C GLY A 187 -4.36 -0.83 14.07
N ASP A 188 -3.28 -0.69 14.86
CA ASP A 188 -3.30 0.08 16.11
C ASP A 188 -3.20 1.60 15.89
N GLY A 189 -3.16 2.06 14.62
CA GLY A 189 -3.04 3.47 14.24
C GLY A 189 -1.62 4.01 14.30
N THR A 190 -0.62 3.16 14.54
CA THR A 190 0.78 3.60 14.65
C THR A 190 1.66 3.07 13.53
N VAL A 191 2.73 3.80 13.26
CA VAL A 191 3.85 3.37 12.42
C VAL A 191 5.11 3.37 13.27
N MET A 192 5.85 2.27 13.30
CA MET A 192 7.04 2.11 14.12
C MET A 192 8.28 1.98 13.27
N GLN A 193 9.33 2.70 13.66
CA GLN A 193 10.69 2.55 13.15
C GLN A 193 11.45 1.58 14.05
N TRP A 194 12.05 0.58 13.45
CA TRP A 194 12.83 -0.42 14.13
C TRP A 194 14.29 -0.35 13.74
N ASP A 195 15.16 -0.45 14.74
CA ASP A 195 16.53 -0.87 14.53
C ASP A 195 16.57 -2.40 14.51
N VAL A 196 16.89 -2.96 13.34
CA VAL A 196 16.92 -4.40 13.09
C VAL A 196 18.02 -5.10 13.90
N GLN A 197 19.09 -4.40 14.28
CA GLN A 197 20.19 -4.98 15.05
C GLN A 197 19.83 -5.15 16.53
N SER A 198 19.32 -4.10 17.14
CA SER A 198 19.00 -4.06 18.58
C SER A 198 17.57 -4.55 18.90
N ASP A 199 16.73 -4.77 17.89
CA ASP A 199 15.31 -5.13 18.02
C ASP A 199 14.47 -4.07 18.78
N GLN A 200 14.95 -2.83 18.81
CA GLN A 200 14.30 -1.75 19.54
C GLN A 200 13.52 -0.84 18.58
N VAL A 201 12.42 -0.29 19.12
CA VAL A 201 11.70 0.79 18.46
C VAL A 201 12.47 2.09 18.66
N VAL A 202 12.89 2.69 17.55
CA VAL A 202 13.62 3.97 17.54
C VAL A 202 12.64 5.14 17.60
N SER A 203 11.54 5.06 16.83
CA SER A 203 10.53 6.10 16.71
C SER A 203 9.15 5.50 16.50
N THR A 204 8.13 6.21 16.95
CA THR A 204 6.71 5.84 16.74
C THR A 204 5.97 7.07 16.22
N LEU A 205 5.30 6.89 15.07
CA LEU A 205 4.42 7.87 14.47
C LEU A 205 2.98 7.47 14.81
N ASP A 206 2.21 8.39 15.38
CA ASP A 206 0.82 8.16 15.76
C ASP A 206 -0.10 8.89 14.78
N ALA A 207 -0.80 8.15 13.93
CA ALA A 207 -1.75 8.69 12.97
C ALA A 207 -3.03 9.23 13.61
N LYS A 208 -3.24 8.99 14.90
CA LYS A 208 -4.36 9.47 15.75
C LYS A 208 -5.75 9.05 15.28
N GLN A 209 -5.92 8.60 14.06
CA GLN A 209 -7.23 8.31 13.47
C GLN A 209 -7.18 7.06 12.61
N GLY A 210 -7.84 6.01 13.05
CA GLY A 210 -8.06 4.78 12.30
C GLY A 210 -6.82 3.91 12.09
N ASP A 211 -7.03 2.80 11.40
CA ASP A 211 -5.98 1.84 11.09
C ASP A 211 -5.09 2.39 9.97
N VAL A 212 -3.78 2.24 10.07
CA VAL A 212 -2.85 2.49 8.97
C VAL A 212 -2.81 1.24 8.10
N LEU A 213 -3.18 1.35 6.82
CA LEU A 213 -3.28 0.21 5.90
C LEU A 213 -2.10 0.10 4.95
N CYS A 214 -1.51 1.23 4.57
CA CYS A 214 -0.40 1.29 3.63
C CYS A 214 0.66 2.29 4.07
N LEU A 215 1.88 2.01 3.65
CA LEU A 215 3.10 2.76 3.97
C LEU A 215 3.99 2.78 2.73
N GLN A 216 4.50 3.95 2.36
CA GLN A 216 5.47 4.10 1.29
C GLN A 216 6.53 5.14 1.65
N MET A 217 7.78 4.87 1.28
CA MET A 217 8.89 5.77 1.49
C MET A 217 9.15 6.62 0.26
N SER A 218 9.56 7.86 0.46
CA SER A 218 9.98 8.72 -0.65
C SER A 218 11.22 8.13 -1.33
N PRO A 219 11.24 8.08 -2.68
CA PRO A 219 12.40 7.59 -3.42
C PRO A 219 13.58 8.56 -3.41
N THR A 220 13.34 9.85 -3.14
CA THR A 220 14.36 10.91 -3.25
C THR A 220 14.74 11.52 -1.90
N ASP A 221 13.80 11.55 -0.95
CA ASP A 221 14.03 12.09 0.39
C ASP A 221 13.98 10.97 1.44
N PRO A 222 15.11 10.58 2.04
CA PRO A 222 15.17 9.51 3.03
C PRO A 222 14.40 9.83 4.33
N HIS A 223 14.02 11.09 4.54
CA HIS A 223 13.31 11.53 5.75
C HIS A 223 11.80 11.58 5.60
N THR A 224 11.29 11.43 4.38
CA THR A 224 9.86 11.52 4.10
C THR A 224 9.24 10.14 3.89
N LEU A 225 8.08 9.91 4.51
CA LEU A 225 7.23 8.77 4.24
C LEU A 225 5.75 9.17 4.16
N LEU A 226 4.96 8.36 3.47
CA LEU A 226 3.50 8.49 3.37
C LEU A 226 2.82 7.32 4.05
N THR A 227 1.68 7.61 4.67
CA THR A 227 0.78 6.60 5.22
C THR A 227 -0.66 6.88 4.81
N GLY A 228 -1.41 5.83 4.54
CA GLY A 228 -2.83 5.89 4.25
C GLY A 228 -3.57 4.81 5.01
N GLY A 229 -4.86 4.97 5.22
CA GLY A 229 -5.64 4.00 5.96
C GLY A 229 -7.13 4.28 6.01
N THR A 230 -7.77 3.84 7.08
CA THR A 230 -9.22 3.87 7.23
C THR A 230 -9.80 5.24 7.57
N SER A 231 -8.94 6.21 7.85
CA SER A 231 -9.34 7.62 8.03
C SER A 231 -9.72 8.31 6.73
N ALA A 232 -9.51 7.68 5.56
CA ALA A 232 -9.61 8.29 4.24
C ALA A 232 -8.62 9.44 3.99
N LEU A 233 -7.63 9.60 4.87
CA LEU A 233 -6.60 10.61 4.79
C LEU A 233 -5.26 9.96 4.41
N VAL A 234 -4.41 10.74 3.73
CA VAL A 234 -3.01 10.39 3.54
C VAL A 234 -2.18 11.39 4.33
N HIS A 235 -1.27 10.88 5.16
CA HIS A 235 -0.35 11.72 5.94
C HIS A 235 1.06 11.60 5.39
N MET A 236 1.71 12.75 5.20
CA MET A 236 3.14 12.86 4.94
C MET A 236 3.86 13.19 6.23
N TRP A 237 4.88 12.42 6.54
CA TRP A 237 5.65 12.49 7.77
C TRP A 237 7.08 12.89 7.53
N ASP A 238 7.64 13.67 8.45
CA ASP A 238 9.09 13.83 8.60
C ASP A 238 9.57 12.86 9.71
N LYS A 239 10.39 11.89 9.34
CA LYS A 239 10.93 10.87 10.24
C LYS A 239 11.76 11.46 11.38
N ARG A 240 12.44 12.61 11.17
CA ARG A 240 13.31 13.26 12.15
C ARG A 240 12.52 13.88 13.29
N THR A 241 11.38 14.45 12.97
CA THR A 241 10.52 15.13 13.96
C THR A 241 9.40 14.24 14.47
N ALA A 242 9.21 13.06 13.85
CA ALA A 242 8.07 12.17 14.06
C ALA A 242 6.71 12.88 13.91
N GLY A 243 6.67 13.94 13.11
CA GLY A 243 5.53 14.82 12.92
C GLY A 243 4.90 14.72 11.55
N ILE A 244 3.58 14.99 11.48
CA ILE A 244 2.86 15.13 10.22
C ILE A 244 3.26 16.46 9.60
N VAL A 245 3.89 16.43 8.42
CA VAL A 245 4.24 17.61 7.64
C VAL A 245 3.02 18.10 6.86
N ARG A 246 2.24 17.16 6.32
CA ARG A 246 1.08 17.46 5.49
C ARG A 246 0.04 16.35 5.55
N THR A 247 -1.22 16.75 5.43
CA THR A 247 -2.35 15.82 5.26
C THR A 247 -3.01 16.09 3.91
N PHE A 248 -3.32 15.02 3.18
CA PHE A 248 -4.00 15.07 1.89
C PHE A 248 -5.41 14.53 2.07
N GLU A 249 -6.37 15.32 1.64
CA GLU A 249 -7.80 15.03 1.72
C GLU A 249 -8.37 14.79 0.31
N GLY A 250 -9.55 14.18 0.23
CA GLY A 250 -10.26 13.97 -1.03
C GLY A 250 -10.87 12.57 -1.16
N HIS A 251 -10.29 11.56 -0.51
CA HIS A 251 -10.87 10.22 -0.46
C HIS A 251 -12.09 10.15 0.46
N ARG A 252 -13.01 9.22 0.14
CA ARG A 252 -14.27 9.02 0.88
C ARG A 252 -14.35 7.65 1.55
N ALA A 253 -13.30 6.85 1.43
CA ALA A 253 -13.20 5.50 1.96
C ALA A 253 -11.74 5.14 2.25
N ASP A 254 -11.49 3.90 2.65
CA ASP A 254 -10.18 3.39 3.03
C ASP A 254 -9.16 3.54 1.90
N VAL A 255 -7.97 4.08 2.22
CA VAL A 255 -6.84 4.14 1.30
C VAL A 255 -6.04 2.85 1.43
N ASN A 256 -6.11 2.00 0.40
CA ASN A 256 -5.56 0.65 0.41
C ASN A 256 -4.08 0.58 0.02
N ALA A 257 -3.64 1.43 -0.89
CA ALA A 257 -2.26 1.44 -1.38
C ALA A 257 -1.81 2.83 -1.78
N LEU A 258 -0.49 3.02 -1.73
CA LEU A 258 0.24 4.23 -2.10
C LEU A 258 1.44 3.86 -2.95
N ASP A 259 1.77 4.70 -3.93
CA ASP A 259 3.06 4.64 -4.61
C ASP A 259 3.53 6.05 -4.96
N PHE A 260 4.83 6.33 -4.80
CA PHE A 260 5.43 7.59 -5.19
C PHE A 260 5.70 7.63 -6.68
N PHE A 261 5.51 8.79 -7.27
CA PHE A 261 6.08 9.12 -8.57
C PHE A 261 7.62 9.01 -8.47
N PRO A 262 8.32 8.51 -9.51
CA PRO A 262 9.75 8.18 -9.41
C PRO A 262 10.67 9.31 -8.96
N ASP A 263 10.33 10.57 -9.24
CA ASP A 263 11.09 11.75 -8.81
C ASP A 263 10.69 12.28 -7.42
N GLY A 264 9.70 11.65 -6.76
CA GLY A 264 9.20 12.04 -5.45
C GLY A 264 8.32 13.29 -5.43
N SER A 265 8.04 13.93 -6.57
CA SER A 265 7.24 15.17 -6.65
C SER A 265 5.75 14.96 -6.44
N ALA A 266 5.27 13.75 -6.72
CA ALA A 266 3.88 13.35 -6.64
C ALA A 266 3.74 11.92 -6.08
N PHE A 267 2.52 11.52 -5.78
CA PHE A 267 2.19 10.14 -5.43
C PHE A 267 0.78 9.78 -5.88
N ALA A 268 0.55 8.50 -6.10
CA ALA A 268 -0.76 7.94 -6.42
C ALA A 268 -1.32 7.14 -5.24
N THR A 269 -2.63 7.11 -5.15
CA THR A 269 -3.38 6.37 -4.14
C THR A 269 -4.38 5.42 -4.79
N ALA A 270 -4.64 4.27 -4.16
CA ALA A 270 -5.77 3.39 -4.46
C ALA A 270 -6.74 3.39 -3.29
N CYS A 271 -8.03 3.64 -3.56
CA CYS A 271 -9.04 3.78 -2.52
C CYS A 271 -10.25 2.85 -2.74
N GLU A 272 -10.90 2.46 -1.65
CA GLU A 272 -12.16 1.70 -1.70
C GLU A 272 -13.30 2.49 -2.37
N ASP A 273 -13.21 3.82 -2.49
CA ASP A 273 -14.18 4.65 -3.21
C ASP A 273 -14.16 4.42 -4.74
N SER A 274 -13.35 3.47 -5.21
CA SER A 274 -13.12 3.06 -6.61
C SER A 274 -12.22 4.00 -7.42
N LEU A 275 -11.71 5.05 -6.80
CA LEU A 275 -10.87 6.04 -7.46
C LEU A 275 -9.39 5.81 -7.12
N CYS A 276 -8.55 6.03 -8.12
CA CYS A 276 -7.15 6.29 -7.90
C CYS A 276 -6.92 7.79 -8.07
N ARG A 277 -6.21 8.41 -7.12
CA ARG A 277 -5.91 9.84 -7.18
C ARG A 277 -4.42 10.07 -7.25
N LEU A 278 -4.03 11.13 -7.93
CA LEU A 278 -2.68 11.63 -8.00
C LEU A 278 -2.61 12.96 -7.26
N PHE A 279 -1.65 13.08 -6.33
CA PHE A 279 -1.44 14.28 -5.52
C PHE A 279 -0.05 14.85 -5.74
N ASP A 280 0.06 16.17 -5.76
CA ASP A 280 1.33 16.89 -5.71
C ASP A 280 1.82 16.98 -4.27
N VAL A 281 3.04 16.48 -4.01
CA VAL A 281 3.65 16.46 -2.67
C VAL A 281 3.91 17.88 -2.16
N ARG A 282 4.29 18.79 -3.04
CA ARG A 282 4.69 20.15 -2.69
C ARG A 282 3.49 21.05 -2.41
N THR A 283 2.47 21.03 -3.26
CA THR A 283 1.28 21.87 -3.11
C THR A 283 0.24 21.26 -2.18
N GLY A 284 0.18 19.93 -2.12
CA GLY A 284 -0.84 19.18 -1.39
C GLY A 284 -2.16 19.07 -2.16
N SER A 285 -2.19 19.50 -3.42
CA SER A 285 -3.40 19.46 -4.25
C SER A 285 -3.55 18.13 -4.98
N GLU A 286 -4.80 17.74 -5.23
CA GLU A 286 -5.13 16.66 -6.15
C GLU A 286 -4.85 17.13 -7.58
N LEU A 287 -4.03 16.38 -8.31
CA LEU A 287 -3.69 16.64 -9.71
C LEU A 287 -4.68 15.95 -10.66
N LEU A 288 -5.00 14.69 -10.36
CA LEU A 288 -5.86 13.86 -11.20
C LEU A 288 -6.72 12.92 -10.35
N SER A 289 -7.97 12.74 -10.78
CA SER A 289 -8.86 11.71 -10.30
C SER A 289 -9.14 10.70 -11.42
N LEU A 290 -8.67 9.48 -11.24
CA LEU A 290 -8.74 8.42 -12.25
C LEU A 290 -9.92 7.49 -11.91
N ASP A 291 -11.06 7.70 -12.60
CA ASP A 291 -12.29 6.92 -12.38
C ASP A 291 -12.37 5.76 -13.36
N ARG A 292 -12.46 4.57 -12.82
CA ARG A 292 -12.73 3.37 -13.62
C ARG A 292 -14.18 3.36 -14.11
N PRO A 293 -14.43 3.04 -15.39
CA PRO A 293 -15.80 2.89 -15.87
C PRO A 293 -16.55 1.76 -15.16
N PRO A 294 -17.88 1.87 -15.06
CA PRO A 294 -18.72 0.89 -14.41
C PRO A 294 -18.51 -0.55 -14.94
N PRO A 295 -18.74 -1.58 -14.10
CA PRO A 295 -19.16 -1.52 -12.71
C PRO A 295 -18.01 -1.04 -11.83
N ARG A 296 -18.29 -0.12 -10.88
CA ARG A 296 -17.32 0.37 -9.91
C ARG A 296 -16.88 -0.74 -8.97
N SER A 297 -15.61 -0.76 -8.65
CA SER A 297 -15.00 -1.72 -7.73
C SER A 297 -13.84 -1.07 -7.00
N ALA A 298 -13.61 -1.47 -5.76
CA ALA A 298 -12.54 -0.91 -4.92
C ALA A 298 -11.19 -1.01 -5.63
N ALA A 299 -10.42 0.08 -5.61
CA ALA A 299 -9.03 0.05 -6.01
C ALA A 299 -8.19 -0.51 -4.87
N THR A 300 -7.40 -1.54 -5.16
CA THR A 300 -6.66 -2.31 -4.14
C THR A 300 -5.17 -2.04 -4.18
N ALA A 301 -4.62 -1.71 -5.35
CA ALA A 301 -3.19 -1.52 -5.53
C ALA A 301 -2.89 -0.51 -6.63
N VAL A 302 -1.78 0.19 -6.49
CA VAL A 302 -1.22 1.09 -7.51
C VAL A 302 0.28 0.90 -7.62
N ALA A 303 0.81 1.10 -8.83
CA ALA A 303 2.25 1.13 -9.08
C ALA A 303 2.56 2.02 -10.30
N PHE A 304 3.56 2.90 -10.19
CA PHE A 304 4.06 3.67 -11.34
C PHE A 304 5.02 2.86 -12.20
N SER A 305 5.12 3.21 -13.47
CA SER A 305 6.29 2.82 -14.29
C SER A 305 7.53 3.59 -13.84
N SER A 306 8.72 3.13 -14.26
CA SER A 306 9.99 3.80 -13.92
C SER A 306 10.09 5.23 -14.46
N SER A 307 9.42 5.51 -15.57
CA SER A 307 9.33 6.86 -16.13
C SER A 307 8.28 7.75 -15.48
N GLY A 308 7.41 7.19 -14.62
CA GLY A 308 6.25 7.89 -14.07
C GLY A 308 5.10 8.09 -15.08
N ARG A 309 5.33 7.89 -16.40
CA ARG A 309 4.33 8.13 -17.43
C ARG A 309 3.11 7.21 -17.35
N LEU A 310 3.30 5.98 -16.86
CA LEU A 310 2.23 5.02 -16.69
C LEU A 310 1.93 4.81 -15.21
N LEU A 311 0.64 4.73 -14.88
CA LEU A 311 0.16 4.25 -13.60
C LEU A 311 -0.64 2.98 -13.82
N PHE A 312 -0.26 1.92 -13.12
CA PHE A 312 -0.99 0.66 -13.06
C PHE A 312 -1.90 0.68 -11.84
N SER A 313 -3.18 0.38 -12.01
CA SER A 313 -4.13 0.27 -10.91
C SER A 313 -4.82 -1.09 -10.92
N GLY A 314 -4.79 -1.76 -9.77
CA GLY A 314 -5.46 -3.02 -9.50
C GLY A 314 -6.79 -2.79 -8.79
N TYR A 315 -7.75 -3.66 -9.06
CA TYR A 315 -9.08 -3.59 -8.47
C TYR A 315 -9.46 -4.93 -7.84
N ASP A 316 -10.46 -4.93 -6.98
CA ASP A 316 -11.05 -6.13 -6.38
C ASP A 316 -11.75 -7.05 -7.38
N THR A 317 -11.41 -6.89 -8.66
CA THR A 317 -11.86 -7.67 -9.81
C THR A 317 -10.65 -8.27 -10.53
N HIS A 318 -10.92 -9.02 -11.59
CA HIS A 318 -9.89 -9.61 -12.47
C HIS A 318 -9.19 -8.59 -13.40
N LYS A 319 -9.47 -7.30 -13.26
CA LYS A 319 -9.00 -6.25 -14.19
C LYS A 319 -7.92 -5.39 -13.56
N MET A 320 -6.95 -5.03 -14.41
CA MET A 320 -5.93 -4.02 -14.15
C MET A 320 -6.09 -2.91 -15.20
N CYS A 321 -6.15 -1.65 -14.76
CA CYS A 321 -6.14 -0.51 -15.68
C CYS A 321 -4.74 0.08 -15.77
N VAL A 322 -4.42 0.62 -16.95
CA VAL A 322 -3.19 1.37 -17.20
C VAL A 322 -3.58 2.77 -17.65
N TRP A 323 -3.01 3.75 -17.00
CA TRP A 323 -3.31 5.16 -17.19
C TRP A 323 -2.09 5.92 -17.68
N ASP A 324 -2.32 6.90 -18.56
CA ASP A 324 -1.37 7.94 -18.88
C ASP A 324 -1.48 9.04 -17.83
N THR A 325 -0.48 9.17 -16.96
CA THR A 325 -0.50 10.12 -15.85
C THR A 325 -0.44 11.58 -16.30
N LEU A 326 0.12 11.85 -17.48
CA LEU A 326 0.19 13.20 -18.02
C LEU A 326 -1.17 13.67 -18.57
N ARG A 327 -1.94 12.75 -19.18
CA ARG A 327 -3.23 13.06 -19.80
C ARG A 327 -4.44 12.73 -18.92
N GLY A 328 -4.24 11.95 -17.86
CA GLY A 328 -5.34 11.42 -17.06
C GLY A 328 -6.21 10.40 -17.80
N GLU A 329 -5.74 9.88 -18.95
CA GLU A 329 -6.50 9.00 -19.81
C GLU A 329 -6.17 7.53 -19.57
N ARG A 330 -7.17 6.68 -19.66
CA ARG A 330 -6.96 5.24 -19.61
C ARG A 330 -6.48 4.71 -20.96
N ILE A 331 -5.24 4.20 -20.98
CA ILE A 331 -4.65 3.61 -22.20
C ILE A 331 -5.19 2.20 -22.44
N SER A 332 -5.26 1.38 -21.38
CA SER A 332 -5.61 -0.03 -21.51
C SER A 332 -6.32 -0.57 -20.28
N MET A 333 -7.09 -1.63 -20.49
CA MET A 333 -7.66 -2.45 -19.43
C MET A 333 -7.28 -3.90 -19.70
N LEU A 334 -6.45 -4.46 -18.82
CA LEU A 334 -5.92 -5.82 -18.96
C LEU A 334 -6.72 -6.79 -18.09
N HIS A 335 -6.99 -7.95 -18.65
CA HIS A 335 -7.52 -9.07 -17.89
C HIS A 335 -6.33 -9.79 -17.21
N ALA A 336 -6.04 -9.44 -15.96
CA ALA A 336 -4.98 -10.07 -15.21
C ALA A 336 -5.26 -11.55 -14.91
N GLY A 337 -6.53 -11.98 -15.01
CA GLY A 337 -6.92 -13.37 -14.76
C GLY A 337 -6.94 -13.73 -13.27
N HIS A 338 -6.81 -12.75 -12.39
CA HIS A 338 -7.01 -12.94 -10.95
C HIS A 338 -8.51 -12.92 -10.59
N THR A 339 -8.91 -13.63 -9.55
CA THR A 339 -10.27 -13.51 -9.00
C THR A 339 -10.47 -12.20 -8.25
N HIS A 340 -9.41 -11.77 -7.56
CA HIS A 340 -9.30 -10.51 -6.82
C HIS A 340 -7.84 -10.10 -6.84
N MET A 341 -7.52 -8.91 -7.31
CA MET A 341 -6.15 -8.42 -7.30
C MET A 341 -5.84 -7.84 -5.92
N ALA A 342 -4.81 -8.36 -5.28
CA ALA A 342 -4.42 -7.94 -3.93
C ALA A 342 -3.27 -6.93 -3.96
N TYR A 343 -2.31 -7.10 -4.87
CA TYR A 343 -1.09 -6.30 -4.88
C TYR A 343 -0.55 -6.08 -6.29
N LEU A 344 0.09 -4.95 -6.48
CA LEU A 344 0.90 -4.59 -7.64
C LEU A 344 2.27 -4.09 -7.18
N GLY A 345 3.33 -4.51 -7.88
CA GLY A 345 4.67 -4.03 -7.58
C GLY A 345 5.49 -3.91 -8.86
N ARG A 346 6.23 -2.81 -9.01
CA ARG A 346 7.17 -2.59 -10.10
C ARG A 346 8.54 -3.14 -9.73
N SER A 347 9.24 -3.75 -10.71
CA SER A 347 10.66 -4.09 -10.54
C SER A 347 11.51 -2.82 -10.43
N PRO A 348 12.59 -2.80 -9.63
CA PRO A 348 13.48 -1.65 -9.49
C PRO A 348 14.08 -1.18 -10.82
N ASP A 349 14.40 -2.09 -11.74
CA ASP A 349 14.91 -1.76 -13.10
C ASP A 349 13.83 -1.23 -14.05
N GLY A 350 12.55 -1.31 -13.65
CA GLY A 350 11.41 -0.81 -14.41
C GLY A 350 11.00 -1.63 -15.62
N ARG A 351 11.60 -2.80 -15.85
CA ARG A 351 11.25 -3.67 -16.99
C ARG A 351 9.98 -4.48 -16.76
N PHE A 352 9.62 -4.70 -15.50
CA PHE A 352 8.51 -5.57 -15.14
C PHE A 352 7.57 -4.93 -14.13
N VAL A 353 6.30 -5.34 -14.23
CA VAL A 353 5.30 -5.16 -13.16
C VAL A 353 4.78 -6.53 -12.77
N ALA A 354 4.67 -6.80 -11.48
CA ALA A 354 4.07 -8.02 -10.97
C ALA A 354 2.71 -7.74 -10.34
N SER A 355 1.74 -8.60 -10.63
CA SER A 355 0.41 -8.58 -10.02
C SER A 355 0.17 -9.85 -9.23
N ALA A 356 -0.33 -9.75 -7.99
CA ALA A 356 -0.66 -10.87 -7.13
C ALA A 356 -2.17 -10.89 -6.82
N GLY A 357 -2.75 -12.08 -6.78
CA GLY A 357 -4.20 -12.24 -6.60
C GLY A 357 -4.61 -13.35 -5.64
N TRP A 358 -5.88 -13.34 -5.25
CA TRP A 358 -6.46 -14.34 -4.34
C TRP A 358 -6.63 -15.73 -4.96
N ASP A 359 -6.34 -15.87 -6.24
CA ASP A 359 -6.30 -17.15 -6.96
C ASP A 359 -4.96 -17.90 -6.78
N GLY A 360 -4.10 -17.44 -5.88
CA GLY A 360 -2.82 -18.06 -5.59
C GLY A 360 -1.77 -17.91 -6.69
N LYS A 361 -1.96 -16.94 -7.60
CA LYS A 361 -1.03 -16.68 -8.71
C LYS A 361 -0.40 -15.30 -8.58
N THR A 362 0.84 -15.21 -9.05
CA THR A 362 1.49 -13.95 -9.37
C THR A 362 1.82 -13.95 -10.85
N ILE A 363 1.50 -12.87 -11.54
CA ILE A 363 1.76 -12.71 -12.98
C ILE A 363 2.76 -11.58 -13.15
N VAL A 364 3.83 -11.86 -13.87
CA VAL A 364 4.86 -10.89 -14.24
C VAL A 364 4.56 -10.38 -15.65
N TRP A 365 4.54 -9.08 -15.80
CA TRP A 365 4.27 -8.36 -17.04
C TRP A 365 5.54 -7.63 -17.46
N GLY A 366 5.99 -7.83 -18.70
CA GLY A 366 7.02 -7.00 -19.32
C GLY A 366 6.43 -5.69 -19.85
N ILE A 367 7.10 -4.59 -19.58
CA ILE A 367 6.73 -3.22 -20.00
C ILE A 367 7.48 -2.87 -21.27
#